data_ffdad3f2b38c278bff0da648e9f9c1e4
#
_entry.id   ffdad3f2b38c278bff0da648e9f9c1e4
#
_cell.length_a   1.000
_cell.length_b   1.000
_cell.length_c   1.000
_cell.angle_alpha   90.00
_cell.angle_beta   90.00
_cell.angle_gamma   90.00
#
_symmetry.space_group_name_H-M   'P 1'
#
loop_
_entity.id
_entity.type
_entity.pdbx_description
1 polymer ?
#
loop_
_entity_poly.entity_id
_entity_poly.type
_entity_poly.pdbx_seq_one_letter_code
_entity_poly.pdbx_strand_id
1 'polypeptide(L)'
;MKNDWAQIIVNTLKESEISFLSGVPDSSLSKVINLLHNDDYFTVVPATREEEAIGIAAGAYVSGVRSAVYMQSSGVGNSINALASLCLPARIPIPMLINLRGEVGEFNISQVFMGRSTPRIFDEFNIATYIIDSDYKLREKLIGALKLCYASHQPLAMCLTPLLHGGKNA
;
A
#
# COMPACT_ATOMS: atom_id res chain seq x y z
N MET A 1 10.85 -23.92 2.16
CA MET A 1 9.59 -23.40 1.63
C MET A 1 9.75 -21.89 1.49
N LYS A 2 9.60 -21.31 0.29
CA LYS A 2 9.52 -19.85 0.15
C LYS A 2 8.32 -19.41 1.00
N ASN A 3 8.53 -18.53 1.97
CA ASN A 3 7.43 -17.92 2.70
C ASN A 3 6.53 -17.23 1.68
N ASP A 4 5.23 -17.48 1.78
CA ASP A 4 4.28 -16.79 0.89
C ASP A 4 4.14 -15.34 1.37
N TRP A 5 4.87 -14.44 0.70
CA TRP A 5 4.90 -13.02 1.02
C TRP A 5 3.50 -12.40 1.09
N ALA A 6 2.57 -12.86 0.23
CA ALA A 6 1.21 -12.35 0.19
C ALA A 6 0.42 -12.76 1.46
N GLN A 7 0.58 -14.02 1.90
CA GLN A 7 -0.04 -14.51 3.13
C GLN A 7 0.53 -13.79 4.36
N ILE A 8 1.83 -13.48 4.37
CA ILE A 8 2.45 -12.70 5.46
C ILE A 8 1.81 -11.31 5.52
N ILE A 9 1.64 -10.62 4.38
CA ILE A 9 0.99 -9.31 4.33
C ILE A 9 -0.43 -9.39 4.91
N VAL A 10 -1.25 -10.31 4.41
CA VAL A 10 -2.66 -10.44 4.85
C VAL A 10 -2.76 -10.75 6.34
N ASN A 11 -1.96 -11.68 6.85
CA ASN A 11 -1.93 -11.99 8.28
C ASN A 11 -1.50 -10.79 9.12
N THR A 12 -0.53 -10.00 8.63
CA THR A 12 -0.04 -8.81 9.33
C THR A 12 -1.08 -7.70 9.39
N LEU A 13 -1.88 -7.54 8.32
CA LEU A 13 -3.01 -6.61 8.33
C LEU A 13 -4.04 -6.99 9.41
N LYS A 14 -4.39 -8.28 9.52
CA LYS A 14 -5.27 -8.78 10.59
C LYS A 14 -4.70 -8.53 12.00
N GLU A 15 -3.43 -8.88 12.21
CA GLU A 15 -2.75 -8.64 13.49
C GLU A 15 -2.72 -7.16 13.87
N SER A 16 -2.76 -6.27 12.88
CA SER A 16 -2.80 -4.82 13.07
C SER A 16 -4.22 -4.24 13.12
N GLU A 17 -5.24 -5.12 13.19
CA GLU A 17 -6.67 -4.76 13.25
C GLU A 17 -7.15 -3.94 12.04
N ILE A 18 -6.51 -4.10 10.88
CA ILE A 18 -6.94 -3.49 9.63
C ILE A 18 -7.94 -4.43 8.98
N SER A 19 -9.22 -4.05 8.96
CA SER A 19 -10.30 -4.86 8.39
C SER A 19 -10.91 -4.26 7.12
N PHE A 20 -10.54 -3.04 6.76
CA PHE A 20 -11.08 -2.35 5.60
C PHE A 20 -9.97 -1.97 4.62
N LEU A 21 -10.12 -2.34 3.35
CA LEU A 21 -9.18 -1.95 2.30
C LEU A 21 -9.92 -1.36 1.09
N SER A 22 -9.30 -0.38 0.48
CA SER A 22 -9.73 0.13 -0.82
C SER A 22 -8.53 0.27 -1.76
N GLY A 23 -8.74 0.16 -3.05
CA GLY A 23 -7.65 0.31 -4.01
C GLY A 23 -8.05 0.04 -5.45
N VAL A 24 -7.16 0.41 -6.36
CA VAL A 24 -7.27 0.06 -7.77
C VAL A 24 -6.55 -1.27 -7.99
N PRO A 25 -7.21 -2.29 -8.55
CA PRO A 25 -6.59 -3.61 -8.75
C PRO A 25 -5.33 -3.55 -9.60
N ASP A 26 -4.27 -4.22 -9.14
CA ASP A 26 -3.00 -4.36 -9.84
C ASP A 26 -2.61 -5.85 -9.96
N SER A 27 -2.15 -6.25 -11.14
CA SER A 27 -1.82 -7.66 -11.43
C SER A 27 -0.68 -8.21 -10.57
N SER A 28 0.29 -7.39 -10.18
CA SER A 28 1.41 -7.83 -9.33
C SER A 28 0.98 -8.03 -7.87
N LEU A 29 -0.09 -7.36 -7.44
CA LEU A 29 -0.70 -7.53 -6.12
C LEU A 29 -1.84 -8.55 -6.11
N SER A 30 -2.13 -9.22 -7.24
CA SER A 30 -3.27 -10.13 -7.38
C SER A 30 -3.33 -11.21 -6.30
N LYS A 31 -2.19 -11.75 -5.86
CA LYS A 31 -2.15 -12.73 -4.76
C LYS A 31 -2.69 -12.14 -3.45
N VAL A 32 -2.26 -10.94 -3.09
CA VAL A 32 -2.75 -10.24 -1.88
C VAL A 32 -4.24 -9.94 -2.02
N ILE A 33 -4.63 -9.35 -3.16
CA ILE A 33 -6.02 -8.95 -3.42
C ILE A 33 -6.96 -10.16 -3.37
N ASN A 34 -6.58 -11.29 -3.98
CA ASN A 34 -7.37 -12.52 -3.92
C ASN A 34 -7.51 -13.08 -2.51
N LEU A 35 -6.43 -13.06 -1.71
CA LEU A 35 -6.49 -13.50 -0.31
C LEU A 35 -7.40 -12.60 0.51
N LEU A 36 -7.36 -11.28 0.30
CA LEU A 36 -8.24 -10.32 0.97
C LEU A 36 -9.72 -10.54 0.62
N HIS A 37 -10.04 -10.77 -0.66
CA HIS A 37 -11.42 -11.02 -1.10
C HIS A 37 -12.00 -12.36 -0.65
N ASN A 38 -11.15 -13.37 -0.40
CA ASN A 38 -11.57 -14.69 0.04
C ASN A 38 -11.59 -14.84 1.57
N ASP A 39 -11.46 -13.78 2.32
CA ASP A 39 -11.37 -13.79 3.78
C ASP A 39 -12.40 -12.84 4.37
N ASP A 40 -13.42 -13.41 5.02
CA ASP A 40 -14.57 -12.68 5.61
C ASP A 40 -14.19 -11.64 6.67
N TYR A 41 -12.95 -11.65 7.14
CA TYR A 41 -12.42 -10.61 8.03
C TYR A 41 -12.33 -9.24 7.35
N PHE A 42 -12.13 -9.22 6.02
CA PHE A 42 -11.88 -7.99 5.29
C PHE A 42 -13.11 -7.51 4.52
N THR A 43 -13.34 -6.20 4.60
CA THR A 43 -14.18 -5.48 3.65
C THR A 43 -13.28 -4.85 2.60
N VAL A 44 -13.34 -5.31 1.36
CA VAL A 44 -12.52 -4.82 0.26
C VAL A 44 -13.38 -4.08 -0.75
N VAL A 45 -13.14 -2.78 -0.89
CA VAL A 45 -13.89 -1.91 -1.80
C VAL A 45 -12.99 -1.49 -2.96
N PRO A 46 -13.21 -2.03 -4.18
CA PRO A 46 -12.47 -1.57 -5.34
C PRO A 46 -12.83 -0.13 -5.68
N ALA A 47 -11.83 0.66 -6.04
CA ALA A 47 -11.99 2.03 -6.49
C ALA A 47 -11.72 2.16 -7.99
N THR A 48 -12.31 3.17 -8.62
CA THR A 48 -12.06 3.49 -10.02
C THR A 48 -10.76 4.26 -10.20
N ARG A 49 -10.40 5.06 -9.20
CA ARG A 49 -9.18 5.88 -9.17
C ARG A 49 -8.55 5.83 -7.77
N GLU A 50 -7.23 6.03 -7.73
CA GLU A 50 -6.48 5.91 -6.49
C GLU A 50 -6.84 7.00 -5.47
N GLU A 51 -7.13 8.22 -5.91
CA GLU A 51 -7.64 9.27 -5.03
C GLU A 51 -8.98 8.93 -4.38
N GLU A 52 -9.85 8.21 -5.10
CA GLU A 52 -11.11 7.69 -4.57
C GLU A 52 -10.84 6.66 -3.47
N ALA A 53 -9.90 5.75 -3.69
CA ALA A 53 -9.49 4.77 -2.68
C ALA A 53 -8.99 5.44 -1.38
N ILE A 54 -8.20 6.52 -1.50
CA ILE A 54 -7.75 7.32 -0.34
C ILE A 54 -8.96 7.92 0.39
N GLY A 55 -9.92 8.52 -0.34
CA GLY A 55 -11.12 9.10 0.26
C GLY A 55 -11.98 8.07 0.98
N ILE A 56 -12.19 6.89 0.37
CA ILE A 56 -12.94 5.77 0.96
C ILE A 56 -12.26 5.28 2.24
N ALA A 57 -10.95 5.04 2.20
CA ALA A 57 -10.19 4.57 3.36
C ALA A 57 -10.16 5.62 4.49
N ALA A 58 -10.04 6.90 4.15
CA ALA A 58 -10.12 8.00 5.11
C ALA A 58 -11.50 8.05 5.79
N GLY A 59 -12.58 7.88 5.02
CA GLY A 59 -13.94 7.78 5.56
C GLY A 59 -14.11 6.60 6.52
N ALA A 60 -13.60 5.43 6.18
CA ALA A 60 -13.60 4.26 7.06
C ALA A 60 -12.86 4.54 8.37
N TYR A 61 -11.67 5.14 8.30
CA TYR A 61 -10.89 5.48 9.49
C TYR A 61 -11.62 6.47 10.40
N VAL A 62 -12.18 7.53 9.86
CA VAL A 62 -12.95 8.52 10.63
C VAL A 62 -14.19 7.91 11.27
N SER A 63 -14.75 6.85 10.66
CA SER A 63 -15.85 6.07 11.23
C SER A 63 -15.40 5.04 12.28
N GLY A 64 -14.12 5.02 12.66
CA GLY A 64 -13.58 4.14 13.70
C GLY A 64 -13.06 2.79 13.20
N VAL A 65 -12.95 2.59 11.88
CA VAL A 65 -12.45 1.34 11.28
C VAL A 65 -11.04 1.55 10.74
N ARG A 66 -10.06 0.77 11.22
CA ARG A 66 -8.70 0.80 10.66
C ARG A 66 -8.71 0.35 9.21
N SER A 67 -8.15 1.17 8.35
CA SER A 67 -8.17 0.98 6.90
C SER A 67 -6.78 1.07 6.29
N ALA A 68 -6.60 0.48 5.13
CA ALA A 68 -5.42 0.61 4.30
C ALA A 68 -5.81 0.76 2.83
N VAL A 69 -4.87 1.21 2.00
CA VAL A 69 -5.05 1.23 0.55
C VAL A 69 -3.99 0.41 -0.16
N TYR A 70 -4.33 -0.09 -1.33
CA TYR A 70 -3.37 -0.72 -2.25
C TYR A 70 -3.45 -0.08 -3.62
N MET A 71 -2.29 0.11 -4.27
CA MET A 71 -2.22 0.71 -5.59
C MET A 71 -0.88 0.42 -6.28
N GLN A 72 -0.81 0.68 -7.56
CA GLN A 72 0.45 0.75 -8.29
C GLN A 72 1.08 2.13 -8.11
N SER A 73 2.40 2.24 -8.23
CA SER A 73 3.13 3.52 -8.11
C SER A 73 2.66 4.60 -9.09
N SER A 74 2.13 4.23 -10.28
CA SER A 74 1.50 5.20 -11.20
C SER A 74 0.28 5.89 -10.58
N GLY A 75 -0.45 5.20 -9.70
CA GLY A 75 -1.60 5.76 -9.00
C GLY A 75 -1.26 6.80 -7.95
N VAL A 76 -0.01 6.82 -7.47
CA VAL A 76 0.46 7.86 -6.54
C VAL A 76 0.30 9.25 -7.16
N GLY A 77 0.55 9.40 -8.47
CA GLY A 77 0.34 10.66 -9.16
C GLY A 77 -1.09 11.21 -9.03
N ASN A 78 -2.09 10.33 -9.09
CA ASN A 78 -3.49 10.70 -8.90
C ASN A 78 -3.86 10.97 -7.44
N SER A 79 -3.10 10.42 -6.49
CA SER A 79 -3.41 10.47 -5.06
C SER A 79 -2.78 11.66 -4.32
N ILE A 80 -1.85 12.38 -4.95
CA ILE A 80 -1.04 13.42 -4.29
C ILE A 80 -1.93 14.46 -3.60
N ASN A 81 -2.92 15.00 -4.31
CA ASN A 81 -3.81 16.01 -3.74
C ASN A 81 -4.66 15.46 -2.58
N ALA A 82 -5.16 14.24 -2.69
CA ALA A 82 -5.92 13.60 -1.60
C ALA A 82 -5.06 13.40 -0.35
N LEU A 83 -3.79 13.01 -0.52
CA LEU A 83 -2.86 12.90 0.60
C LEU A 83 -2.52 14.26 1.21
N ALA A 84 -2.14 15.24 0.37
CA ALA A 84 -1.66 16.55 0.80
C ALA A 84 -2.76 17.45 1.39
N SER A 85 -3.99 17.38 0.85
CA SER A 85 -5.08 18.28 1.22
C SER A 85 -6.15 17.67 2.12
N LEU A 86 -6.17 16.34 2.27
CA LEU A 86 -7.07 15.63 3.18
C LEU A 86 -6.30 14.92 4.30
N CYS A 87 -5.47 13.91 3.97
CA CYS A 87 -4.93 13.03 4.99
C CYS A 87 -3.91 13.71 5.90
N LEU A 88 -2.97 14.48 5.34
CA LEU A 88 -1.93 15.16 6.11
C LEU A 88 -2.51 16.23 7.05
N PRO A 89 -3.33 17.19 6.57
CA PRO A 89 -3.88 18.23 7.44
C PRO A 89 -4.84 17.68 8.51
N ALA A 90 -5.66 16.68 8.14
CA ALA A 90 -6.63 16.08 9.05
C ALA A 90 -6.00 14.99 9.95
N ARG A 91 -4.69 14.70 9.79
CA ARG A 91 -3.96 13.68 10.55
C ARG A 91 -4.62 12.30 10.47
N ILE A 92 -5.00 11.90 9.26
CA ILE A 92 -5.62 10.60 8.98
C ILE A 92 -4.52 9.61 8.58
N PRO A 93 -4.23 8.57 9.38
CA PRO A 93 -3.25 7.55 9.05
C PRO A 93 -3.79 6.64 7.96
N ILE A 94 -3.14 6.62 6.82
CA ILE A 94 -3.44 5.70 5.72
C ILE A 94 -2.18 4.89 5.41
N PRO A 95 -2.10 3.63 5.86
CA PRO A 95 -1.07 2.71 5.38
C PRO A 95 -1.33 2.38 3.90
N MET A 96 -0.31 2.54 3.07
CA MET A 96 -0.38 2.32 1.63
C MET A 96 0.51 1.15 1.23
N LEU A 97 -0.09 0.11 0.64
CA LEU A 97 0.63 -0.99 -0.03
C LEU A 97 0.84 -0.59 -1.49
N ILE A 98 2.04 -0.16 -1.83
CA ILE A 98 2.37 0.33 -3.17
C ILE A 98 3.13 -0.72 -3.95
N ASN A 99 2.59 -1.21 -5.08
CA ASN A 99 3.38 -1.96 -6.05
C ASN A 99 4.37 -0.99 -6.71
N LEU A 100 5.62 -1.00 -6.27
CA LEU A 100 6.65 -0.10 -6.78
C LEU A 100 7.19 -0.61 -8.12
N ARG A 101 6.94 0.15 -9.17
CA ARG A 101 7.41 -0.13 -10.53
C ARG A 101 8.76 0.57 -10.79
N GLY A 102 9.40 0.24 -11.90
CA GLY A 102 10.63 0.90 -12.34
C GLY A 102 11.91 0.45 -11.63
N GLU A 103 11.83 -0.57 -10.80
CA GLU A 103 12.94 -1.22 -10.11
C GLU A 103 13.53 -2.38 -10.93
N VAL A 104 14.55 -3.04 -10.40
CA VAL A 104 15.18 -4.21 -11.03
C VAL A 104 14.12 -5.25 -11.39
N GLY A 105 14.11 -5.68 -12.68
CA GLY A 105 13.10 -6.57 -13.22
C GLY A 105 11.93 -5.89 -13.93
N GLU A 106 11.89 -4.55 -13.97
CA GLU A 106 10.88 -3.83 -14.76
C GLU A 106 11.19 -3.89 -16.24
N PHE A 107 10.19 -4.25 -17.05
CA PHE A 107 10.30 -4.30 -18.51
C PHE A 107 9.40 -3.27 -19.23
N ASN A 108 8.47 -2.64 -18.49
CA ASN A 108 7.56 -1.65 -19.07
C ASN A 108 8.11 -0.24 -18.85
N ILE A 109 8.69 0.34 -19.89
CA ILE A 109 9.31 1.67 -19.85
C ILE A 109 8.36 2.77 -19.34
N SER A 110 7.05 2.66 -19.61
CA SER A 110 6.06 3.64 -19.17
C SER A 110 5.89 3.70 -17.64
N GLN A 111 6.31 2.66 -16.92
CA GLN A 111 6.21 2.58 -15.47
C GLN A 111 7.45 3.08 -14.74
N VAL A 112 8.59 3.17 -15.45
CA VAL A 112 9.89 3.44 -14.84
C VAL A 112 9.96 4.80 -14.19
N PHE A 113 9.54 5.85 -14.90
CA PHE A 113 9.68 7.22 -14.41
C PHE A 113 8.83 7.48 -13.18
N MET A 114 7.55 7.08 -13.22
CA MET A 114 6.66 7.26 -12.06
C MET A 114 7.08 6.38 -10.88
N GLY A 115 7.47 5.14 -11.14
CA GLY A 115 7.96 4.25 -10.11
C GLY A 115 9.15 4.84 -9.34
N ARG A 116 10.19 5.27 -10.06
CA ARG A 116 11.38 5.89 -9.46
C ARG A 116 11.12 7.22 -8.79
N SER A 117 10.09 7.95 -9.21
CA SER A 117 9.71 9.24 -8.62
C SER A 117 8.89 9.08 -7.35
N THR A 118 8.18 7.97 -7.19
CA THR A 118 7.25 7.75 -6.08
C THR A 118 7.87 7.95 -4.70
N PRO A 119 9.03 7.40 -4.34
CA PRO A 119 9.62 7.65 -3.02
C PRO A 119 9.99 9.12 -2.80
N ARG A 120 10.47 9.82 -3.83
CA ARG A 120 10.82 11.25 -3.74
C ARG A 120 9.57 12.13 -3.57
N ILE A 121 8.47 11.79 -4.25
CA ILE A 121 7.19 12.48 -4.09
C ILE A 121 6.72 12.37 -2.63
N PHE A 122 6.81 11.20 -2.04
CA PHE A 122 6.46 11.02 -0.64
C PHE A 122 7.39 11.77 0.33
N ASP A 123 8.67 11.83 0.02
CA ASP A 123 9.68 12.57 0.79
C ASP A 123 9.37 14.07 0.83
N GLU A 124 8.98 14.67 -0.29
CA GLU A 124 8.56 16.08 -0.36
C GLU A 124 7.36 16.41 0.57
N PHE A 125 6.52 15.42 0.88
CA PHE A 125 5.40 15.56 1.80
C PHE A 125 5.72 15.05 3.22
N ASN A 126 6.96 14.65 3.49
CA ASN A 126 7.38 13.99 4.74
C ASN A 126 6.54 12.72 5.05
N ILE A 127 6.08 12.01 4.03
CA ILE A 127 5.39 10.72 4.18
C ILE A 127 6.46 9.62 4.28
N ALA A 128 6.50 8.95 5.44
CA ALA A 128 7.43 7.87 5.67
C ALA A 128 7.27 6.76 4.62
N THR A 129 8.39 6.34 4.01
CA THR A 129 8.40 5.38 2.91
C THR A 129 9.39 4.25 3.19
N TYR A 130 8.91 3.01 3.12
CA TYR A 130 9.73 1.81 3.31
C TYR A 130 9.73 0.96 2.06
N ILE A 131 10.92 0.72 1.51
CA ILE A 131 11.12 -0.18 0.37
C ILE A 131 11.21 -1.61 0.90
N ILE A 132 10.39 -2.50 0.35
CA ILE A 132 10.30 -3.92 0.72
C ILE A 132 10.64 -4.76 -0.50
N ASP A 133 11.86 -5.28 -0.53
CA ASP A 133 12.47 -6.00 -1.65
C ASP A 133 12.63 -7.50 -1.39
N SER A 134 12.35 -7.97 -0.19
CA SER A 134 12.53 -9.37 0.20
C SER A 134 11.55 -9.77 1.31
N ASP A 135 11.34 -11.09 1.46
CA ASP A 135 10.55 -11.69 2.53
C ASP A 135 11.31 -11.77 3.88
N TYR A 136 12.60 -11.38 3.88
CA TYR A 136 13.39 -11.36 5.10
C TYR A 136 12.82 -10.35 6.11
N LYS A 137 12.38 -10.88 7.27
CA LYS A 137 11.71 -10.10 8.33
C LYS A 137 10.52 -9.27 7.83
N LEU A 138 9.81 -9.77 6.81
CA LEU A 138 8.70 -9.04 6.20
C LEU A 138 7.62 -8.69 7.23
N ARG A 139 7.22 -9.65 8.06
CA ARG A 139 6.21 -9.44 9.09
C ARG A 139 6.62 -8.31 10.05
N GLU A 140 7.84 -8.34 10.56
CA GLU A 140 8.35 -7.35 11.50
C GLU A 140 8.42 -5.94 10.87
N LYS A 141 8.87 -5.86 9.61
CA LYS A 141 8.91 -4.60 8.85
C LYS A 141 7.50 -4.01 8.71
N LEU A 142 6.52 -4.83 8.31
CA LEU A 142 5.14 -4.40 8.14
C LEU A 142 4.51 -3.97 9.46
N ILE A 143 4.64 -4.77 10.53
CA ILE A 143 4.11 -4.41 11.86
C ILE A 143 4.72 -3.10 12.34
N GLY A 144 6.02 -2.91 12.19
CA GLY A 144 6.69 -1.66 12.57
C GLY A 144 6.16 -0.45 11.81
N ALA A 145 5.99 -0.59 10.50
CA ALA A 145 5.43 0.46 9.63
C ALA A 145 3.98 0.78 10.00
N LEU A 146 3.13 -0.22 10.19
CA LEU A 146 1.73 -0.04 10.57
C LEU A 146 1.58 0.62 11.93
N LYS A 147 2.37 0.21 12.93
CA LYS A 147 2.40 0.86 14.25
C LYS A 147 2.81 2.33 14.14
N LEU A 148 3.85 2.64 13.35
CA LEU A 148 4.29 4.02 13.14
C LEU A 148 3.19 4.86 12.48
N CYS A 149 2.56 4.35 11.42
CA CYS A 149 1.47 5.03 10.72
C CYS A 149 0.36 5.47 11.67
N TYR A 150 -0.17 4.53 12.47
CA TYR A 150 -1.27 4.83 13.40
C TYR A 150 -0.82 5.66 14.60
N ALA A 151 0.37 5.46 15.14
CA ALA A 151 0.88 6.24 16.27
C ALA A 151 1.21 7.69 15.90
N SER A 152 1.70 7.93 14.68
CA SER A 152 1.99 9.29 14.19
C SER A 152 0.75 10.02 13.68
N HIS A 153 -0.35 9.30 13.42
CA HIS A 153 -1.52 9.83 12.71
C HIS A 153 -1.15 10.44 11.34
N GLN A 154 -0.29 9.75 10.59
CA GLN A 154 0.17 10.19 9.27
C GLN A 154 0.08 9.07 8.25
N PRO A 155 -0.16 9.38 6.96
CA PRO A 155 0.01 8.41 5.88
C PRO A 155 1.41 7.81 5.87
N LEU A 156 1.53 6.55 5.41
CA LEU A 156 2.81 5.86 5.32
C LEU A 156 2.80 4.90 4.13
N ALA A 157 3.90 4.86 3.37
CA ALA A 157 4.03 4.00 2.20
C ALA A 157 4.93 2.77 2.47
N MET A 158 4.41 1.59 2.16
CA MET A 158 5.13 0.32 2.09
C MET A 158 5.24 -0.07 0.61
N CYS A 159 6.41 0.18 0.02
CA CYS A 159 6.68 0.02 -1.40
C CYS A 159 7.22 -1.39 -1.67
N LEU A 160 6.38 -2.25 -2.23
CA LEU A 160 6.67 -3.64 -2.57
C LEU A 160 7.32 -3.70 -3.97
N THR A 161 8.52 -4.24 -4.08
CA THR A 161 9.27 -4.27 -5.34
C THR A 161 9.10 -5.59 -6.10
N PRO A 162 9.45 -5.65 -7.40
CA PRO A 162 9.49 -6.91 -8.15
C PRO A 162 10.40 -7.98 -7.54
N LEU A 163 11.44 -7.60 -6.79
CA LEU A 163 12.31 -8.56 -6.09
C LEU A 163 11.54 -9.34 -5.00
N LEU A 164 10.55 -8.72 -4.34
CA LEU A 164 9.70 -9.40 -3.38
C LEU A 164 8.69 -10.33 -4.07
N HIS A 165 7.95 -9.81 -5.06
CA HIS A 165 6.76 -10.50 -5.60
C HIS A 165 6.99 -11.19 -6.95
N GLY A 166 8.20 -11.12 -7.52
CA GLY A 166 8.56 -11.79 -8.77
C GLY A 166 8.13 -11.06 -10.05
N GLY A 167 7.51 -9.89 -9.94
CA GLY A 167 7.03 -9.13 -11.11
C GLY A 167 5.79 -9.74 -11.77
N LYS A 168 5.49 -9.31 -13.01
CA LYS A 168 4.29 -9.77 -13.76
C LYS A 168 4.39 -11.18 -14.33
N ASN A 169 5.58 -11.76 -14.39
CA ASN A 169 5.84 -13.07 -15.00
C ASN A 169 6.19 -14.16 -13.99
N ALA A 170 5.88 -13.97 -12.72
CA ALA A 170 6.13 -14.95 -11.67
C ALA A 170 4.88 -15.74 -11.33
#